data_9977c4a8c3d8ae212c8a09b98004badb
#
_entry.id   9977c4a8c3d8ae212c8a09b98004badb
#
_cell.length_a   1.000
_cell.length_b   1.000
_cell.length_c   1.000
_cell.angle_alpha   90.00
_cell.angle_beta   90.00
_cell.angle_gamma   90.00
#
_symmetry.space_group_name_H-M   'P 1'
#
loop_
_entity.id
_entity.type
_entity.pdbx_description
1 polymer ?
#
loop_
_entity_poly.entity_id
_entity_poly.type
_entity_poly.pdbx_seq_one_letter_code
_entity_poly.pdbx_strand_id
1 'polypeptide(L)'
;MVAVAFCSLAIAGCQGSAPQPDSSPTPPSSGTARLTVLNGAYSVEVVAGPVTQSEALLATSNRGPTAYSVLATPGGAYSLRFSGPGGGAQSWTVRLNRRPGWAVVVEGGTTHLVLNLSGLQVNSLVIAGGAYAMVVDLPPARAEVPVEVTGGANRMTFVIARGSSATLVAGPGLSRVEGGSPEGSRRYVVGSGPAATGYQIRVTSGAALVVLSSS
;
A
#
# COMPACT_ATOMS: atom_id res chain seq x y z
N MET A 1 -47.93 49.26 36.56
CA MET A 1 -47.29 49.03 35.24
C MET A 1 -45.84 48.50 35.47
N VAL A 2 -45.68 47.23 35.28
CA VAL A 2 -44.33 46.59 35.45
C VAL A 2 -43.84 46.21 34.04
N ALA A 3 -42.78 46.83 33.62
CA ALA A 3 -42.11 46.51 32.32
C ALA A 3 -41.21 45.34 32.51
N VAL A 4 -41.49 44.24 31.78
CA VAL A 4 -40.62 43.06 31.70
C VAL A 4 -39.72 43.24 30.50
N ALA A 5 -38.40 43.36 30.74
CA ALA A 5 -37.38 43.38 29.71
C ALA A 5 -37.01 41.94 29.31
N PHE A 6 -37.25 41.56 28.04
CA PHE A 6 -36.79 40.32 27.48
C PHE A 6 -35.33 40.48 27.04
N CYS A 7 -34.43 39.78 27.70
CA CYS A 7 -33.03 39.67 27.28
C CYS A 7 -32.90 38.52 26.29
N SER A 8 -32.74 38.82 24.99
CA SER A 8 -32.47 37.82 23.94
C SER A 8 -31.04 37.38 24.03
N LEU A 9 -30.82 36.13 24.44
CA LEU A 9 -29.48 35.48 24.41
C LEU A 9 -29.20 35.01 22.97
N ALA A 10 -28.30 35.68 22.28
CA ALA A 10 -27.80 35.24 21.01
C ALA A 10 -26.82 34.08 21.25
N ILE A 11 -27.20 32.85 20.90
CA ILE A 11 -26.31 31.68 20.88
C ILE A 11 -25.45 31.81 19.61
N ALA A 12 -24.23 32.29 19.79
CA ALA A 12 -23.20 32.19 18.74
C ALA A 12 -22.87 30.73 18.55
N GLY A 13 -23.42 30.10 17.52
CA GLY A 13 -23.06 28.76 17.07
C GLY A 13 -21.63 28.76 16.61
N CYS A 14 -20.74 28.13 17.38
CA CYS A 14 -19.42 27.73 16.88
C CYS A 14 -19.63 26.71 15.76
N GLN A 15 -19.62 27.18 14.52
CA GLN A 15 -19.42 26.30 13.36
C GLN A 15 -17.99 25.80 13.46
N GLY A 16 -17.80 24.62 14.05
CA GLY A 16 -16.56 23.88 13.97
C GLY A 16 -16.32 23.59 12.51
N SER A 17 -15.38 24.30 11.89
CA SER A 17 -14.85 23.98 10.57
C SER A 17 -14.39 22.54 10.62
N ALA A 18 -14.98 21.67 9.78
CA ALA A 18 -14.47 20.33 9.59
C ALA A 18 -12.96 20.44 9.26
N PRO A 19 -12.11 19.57 9.83
CA PRO A 19 -10.70 19.58 9.51
C PRO A 19 -10.56 19.40 8.00
N GLN A 20 -10.10 20.45 7.33
CA GLN A 20 -9.75 20.39 5.93
C GLN A 20 -8.64 19.34 5.81
N PRO A 21 -8.74 18.38 4.87
CA PRO A 21 -7.63 17.46 4.65
C PRO A 21 -6.39 18.29 4.35
N ASP A 22 -5.36 18.07 5.14
CA ASP A 22 -4.05 18.70 4.94
C ASP A 22 -3.66 18.55 3.47
N SER A 23 -3.16 19.62 2.89
CA SER A 23 -2.77 19.70 1.49
C SER A 23 -2.03 18.44 1.03
N SER A 24 -2.54 17.81 -0.03
CA SER A 24 -1.92 16.60 -0.60
C SER A 24 -0.43 16.83 -0.84
N PRO A 25 0.43 15.93 -0.37
CA PRO A 25 1.88 16.13 -0.44
C PRO A 25 2.37 16.14 -1.89
N THR A 26 3.23 17.10 -2.19
CA THR A 26 3.83 17.24 -3.53
C THR A 26 4.86 16.12 -3.77
N PRO A 27 4.83 15.45 -4.93
CA PRO A 27 5.84 14.43 -5.26
C PRO A 27 7.24 15.06 -5.40
N PRO A 28 8.30 14.30 -5.10
CA PRO A 28 9.65 14.75 -5.39
C PRO A 28 9.81 14.92 -6.91
N SER A 29 10.46 15.99 -7.34
CA SER A 29 10.68 16.31 -8.74
C SER A 29 11.56 15.30 -9.47
N SER A 30 12.39 14.57 -8.75
CA SER A 30 13.23 13.47 -9.23
C SER A 30 13.59 12.54 -8.07
N GLY A 31 13.81 11.26 -8.37
CA GLY A 31 14.28 10.27 -7.39
C GLY A 31 13.22 9.26 -6.96
N THR A 32 13.45 8.66 -5.81
CA THR A 32 12.58 7.65 -5.21
C THR A 32 11.69 8.28 -4.15
N ALA A 33 10.38 8.09 -4.30
CA ALA A 33 9.42 8.38 -3.23
C ALA A 33 9.21 7.14 -2.35
N ARG A 34 8.97 7.33 -1.07
CA ARG A 34 8.66 6.24 -0.13
C ARG A 34 7.26 6.41 0.41
N LEU A 35 6.44 5.38 0.28
CA LEU A 35 5.15 5.27 0.96
C LEU A 35 5.29 4.30 2.12
N THR A 36 4.86 4.69 3.31
CA THR A 36 4.68 3.81 4.47
C THR A 36 3.22 3.82 4.91
N VAL A 37 2.54 2.69 4.84
CA VAL A 37 1.18 2.50 5.38
C VAL A 37 1.31 1.97 6.80
N LEU A 38 1.02 2.81 7.80
CA LEU A 38 1.35 2.56 9.20
C LEU A 38 0.33 1.69 9.95
N ASN A 39 -0.95 1.78 9.59
CA ASN A 39 -2.00 1.04 10.29
C ASN A 39 -2.91 0.28 9.33
N GLY A 40 -3.55 -0.75 9.88
CA GLY A 40 -4.41 -1.62 9.10
C GLY A 40 -5.83 -1.11 8.92
N ALA A 41 -6.51 -1.77 7.99
CA ALA A 41 -7.93 -1.62 7.70
C ALA A 41 -8.49 -2.99 7.28
N TYR A 42 -9.80 -3.11 7.06
CA TYR A 42 -10.37 -4.34 6.52
C TYR A 42 -9.75 -4.68 5.15
N SER A 43 -9.68 -3.71 4.27
CA SER A 43 -9.02 -3.85 2.97
C SER A 43 -8.21 -2.60 2.65
N VAL A 44 -7.00 -2.82 2.14
CA VAL A 44 -6.14 -1.77 1.60
C VAL A 44 -5.77 -2.13 0.18
N GLU A 45 -6.08 -1.22 -0.74
CA GLU A 45 -5.69 -1.31 -2.14
C GLU A 45 -4.74 -0.17 -2.47
N VAL A 46 -3.57 -0.47 -3.02
CA VAL A 46 -2.61 0.52 -3.53
C VAL A 46 -2.54 0.38 -5.04
N VAL A 47 -2.80 1.46 -5.77
CA VAL A 47 -2.85 1.45 -7.23
C VAL A 47 -2.11 2.63 -7.85
N ALA A 48 -1.67 2.49 -9.09
CA ALA A 48 -1.34 3.64 -9.93
C ALA A 48 -2.61 4.40 -10.28
N GLY A 49 -2.65 5.70 -10.06
CA GLY A 49 -3.87 6.45 -10.35
C GLY A 49 -3.63 7.83 -10.92
N PRO A 50 -4.68 8.45 -11.48
CA PRO A 50 -4.66 9.86 -11.76
C PRO A 50 -4.67 10.59 -10.43
N VAL A 51 -3.55 11.08 -10.03
CA VAL A 51 -3.38 12.15 -9.06
C VAL A 51 -2.94 13.38 -9.82
N THR A 52 -3.25 14.57 -9.35
CA THR A 52 -2.80 15.79 -10.02
C THR A 52 -1.27 15.78 -10.09
N GLN A 53 -0.69 16.51 -11.06
CA GLN A 53 0.78 16.51 -11.19
C GLN A 53 1.49 17.05 -9.95
N SER A 54 0.79 17.80 -9.12
CA SER A 54 1.27 18.36 -7.86
C SER A 54 1.11 17.42 -6.65
N GLU A 55 0.40 16.30 -6.78
CA GLU A 55 0.16 15.38 -5.69
C GLU A 55 0.97 14.09 -5.85
N ALA A 56 1.51 13.58 -4.75
CA ALA A 56 2.21 12.30 -4.73
C ALA A 56 1.25 11.13 -4.58
N LEU A 57 0.25 11.29 -3.72
CA LEU A 57 -0.72 10.25 -3.39
C LEU A 57 -2.09 10.84 -3.03
N LEU A 58 -3.13 10.04 -3.19
CA LEU A 58 -4.49 10.31 -2.76
C LEU A 58 -5.07 9.05 -2.12
N ALA A 59 -5.62 9.15 -0.92
CA ALA A 59 -6.33 8.05 -0.28
C ALA A 59 -7.84 8.32 -0.25
N THR A 60 -8.63 7.30 -0.54
CA THR A 60 -10.10 7.35 -0.51
C THR A 60 -10.66 6.14 0.22
N SER A 61 -11.76 6.35 0.97
CA SER A 61 -12.49 5.28 1.63
C SER A 61 -13.81 4.98 0.93
N ASN A 62 -14.27 3.74 0.98
CA ASN A 62 -15.55 3.32 0.45
C ASN A 62 -16.75 3.75 1.31
N ARG A 63 -16.54 4.28 2.51
CA ARG A 63 -17.60 4.70 3.45
C ARG A 63 -17.76 6.22 3.59
N GLY A 64 -17.37 6.98 2.57
CA GLY A 64 -17.46 8.44 2.58
C GLY A 64 -16.24 9.14 3.20
N PRO A 65 -16.32 10.44 3.50
CA PRO A 65 -15.19 11.22 3.95
C PRO A 65 -14.75 10.78 5.35
N THR A 66 -13.84 9.83 5.39
CA THR A 66 -13.14 9.41 6.59
C THR A 66 -11.76 10.06 6.61
N ALA A 67 -11.34 10.49 7.78
CA ALA A 67 -10.07 11.16 7.90
C ALA A 67 -8.91 10.16 7.70
N TYR A 68 -7.99 10.52 6.87
CA TYR A 68 -6.65 9.95 6.85
C TYR A 68 -5.64 11.07 7.09
N SER A 69 -4.49 10.75 7.60
CA SER A 69 -3.39 11.69 7.73
C SER A 69 -2.20 11.23 6.92
N VAL A 70 -1.57 12.17 6.25
CA VAL A 70 -0.32 11.95 5.52
C VAL A 70 0.74 12.84 6.14
N LEU A 71 1.76 12.24 6.71
CA LEU A 71 2.96 12.95 7.13
C LEU A 71 3.97 12.88 5.99
N ALA A 72 4.22 14.01 5.36
CA ALA A 72 5.27 14.14 4.36
C ALA A 72 6.56 14.64 5.01
N THR A 73 7.68 14.02 4.66
CA THR A 73 9.00 14.47 5.11
C THR A 73 9.84 14.93 3.93
N PRO A 74 10.80 15.86 4.16
CA PRO A 74 11.74 16.23 3.12
C PRO A 74 12.41 15.00 2.50
N GLY A 75 12.57 14.98 1.18
CA GLY A 75 13.10 13.83 0.46
C GLY A 75 12.05 12.85 -0.10
N GLY A 76 10.76 13.18 0.03
CA GLY A 76 9.68 12.43 -0.64
C GLY A 76 9.28 11.15 0.11
N ALA A 77 9.40 11.12 1.43
CA ALA A 77 8.81 10.05 2.23
C ALA A 77 7.43 10.46 2.75
N TYR A 78 6.46 9.57 2.63
CA TYR A 78 5.07 9.75 3.00
C TYR A 78 4.64 8.64 3.94
N SER A 79 4.20 9.00 5.14
CA SER A 79 3.60 8.07 6.10
C SER A 79 2.10 8.27 6.12
N LEU A 80 1.35 7.25 5.73
CA LEU A 80 -0.09 7.24 5.64
C LEU A 80 -0.70 6.52 6.84
N ARG A 81 -1.61 7.19 7.52
CA ARG A 81 -2.39 6.63 8.62
C ARG A 81 -3.88 6.82 8.35
N PHE A 82 -4.63 5.75 8.40
CA PHE A 82 -6.09 5.79 8.31
C PHE A 82 -6.68 6.10 9.68
N SER A 83 -7.65 7.01 9.73
CA SER A 83 -8.35 7.41 10.95
C SER A 83 -9.85 7.27 10.71
N GLY A 84 -10.59 6.77 11.69
CA GLY A 84 -12.05 6.70 11.63
C GLY A 84 -12.65 5.86 12.75
N PRO A 85 -13.89 6.16 13.18
CA PRO A 85 -14.62 5.34 14.13
C PRO A 85 -14.92 3.97 13.50
N GLY A 86 -14.50 2.89 14.14
CA GLY A 86 -14.71 1.53 13.66
C GLY A 86 -13.60 0.98 12.75
N GLY A 87 -12.36 1.36 12.98
CA GLY A 87 -11.13 1.08 12.22
C GLY A 87 -10.94 -0.28 11.53
N GLY A 88 -11.69 -1.32 11.86
CA GLY A 88 -11.55 -2.66 11.28
C GLY A 88 -12.40 -2.98 10.05
N ALA A 89 -13.44 -2.18 9.74
CA ALA A 89 -14.42 -2.54 8.70
C ALA A 89 -14.37 -1.65 7.45
N GLN A 90 -13.35 -0.85 7.28
CA GLN A 90 -13.22 0.09 6.15
C GLN A 90 -12.25 -0.45 5.09
N SER A 91 -12.60 -0.16 3.84
CA SER A 91 -11.72 -0.41 2.69
C SER A 91 -11.16 0.92 2.19
N TRP A 92 -9.87 0.94 1.92
CA TRP A 92 -9.15 2.11 1.46
C TRP A 92 -8.48 1.84 0.12
N THR A 93 -8.59 2.81 -0.78
CA THR A 93 -7.82 2.84 -2.03
C THR A 93 -6.83 3.98 -1.97
N VAL A 94 -5.56 3.67 -2.10
CA VAL A 94 -4.44 4.61 -2.13
C VAL A 94 -3.94 4.71 -3.57
N ARG A 95 -4.13 5.86 -4.19
CA ARG A 95 -3.64 6.14 -5.55
C ARG A 95 -2.29 6.81 -5.48
N LEU A 96 -1.32 6.30 -6.21
CA LEU A 96 0.03 6.83 -6.28
C LEU A 96 0.30 7.47 -7.63
N ASN A 97 1.01 8.59 -7.62
CA ASN A 97 1.49 9.22 -8.84
C ASN A 97 2.47 8.29 -9.56
N ARG A 98 2.38 8.25 -10.90
CA ARG A 98 3.20 7.34 -11.72
C ARG A 98 4.65 7.78 -11.91
N ARG A 99 4.97 9.06 -11.66
CA ARG A 99 6.26 9.63 -12.04
C ARG A 99 7.43 9.27 -11.14
N PRO A 100 7.34 9.34 -9.79
CA PRO A 100 8.47 8.91 -8.98
C PRO A 100 8.58 7.37 -8.99
N GLY A 101 9.80 6.86 -8.86
CA GLY A 101 9.98 5.48 -8.44
C GLY A 101 9.52 5.32 -6.99
N TRP A 102 8.87 4.22 -6.65
CA TRP A 102 8.30 4.01 -5.33
C TRP A 102 9.04 2.93 -4.53
N ALA A 103 9.38 3.26 -3.30
CA ALA A 103 9.64 2.29 -2.24
C ALA A 103 8.36 2.19 -1.39
N VAL A 104 7.70 1.02 -1.40
CA VAL A 104 6.42 0.83 -0.71
C VAL A 104 6.64 -0.04 0.53
N VAL A 105 6.14 0.43 1.68
CA VAL A 105 6.19 -0.26 2.96
C VAL A 105 4.77 -0.38 3.52
N VAL A 106 4.34 -1.58 3.86
CA VAL A 106 3.06 -1.84 4.52
C VAL A 106 3.32 -2.46 5.89
N GLU A 107 3.12 -1.68 6.94
CA GLU A 107 3.31 -2.11 8.34
C GLU A 107 2.00 -2.55 8.99
N GLY A 108 0.88 -1.96 8.57
CA GLY A 108 -0.44 -2.27 9.13
C GLY A 108 -0.99 -3.63 8.69
N GLY A 109 -1.56 -4.37 9.62
CA GLY A 109 -2.28 -5.61 9.31
C GLY A 109 -3.62 -5.36 8.62
N THR A 110 -4.05 -6.25 7.71
CA THR A 110 -5.32 -6.10 6.98
C THR A 110 -5.95 -7.47 6.72
N THR A 111 -7.25 -7.54 6.46
CA THR A 111 -7.85 -8.77 5.99
C THR A 111 -7.53 -8.99 4.51
N HIS A 112 -7.61 -7.94 3.69
CA HIS A 112 -7.31 -8.00 2.26
C HIS A 112 -6.31 -6.91 1.89
N LEU A 113 -5.15 -7.31 1.35
CA LEU A 113 -4.15 -6.41 0.81
C LEU A 113 -4.06 -6.61 -0.70
N VAL A 114 -4.31 -5.56 -1.46
CA VAL A 114 -4.14 -5.55 -2.92
C VAL A 114 -3.14 -4.46 -3.29
N LEU A 115 -2.01 -4.85 -3.84
CA LEU A 115 -0.99 -3.95 -4.35
C LEU A 115 -0.94 -4.07 -5.87
N ASN A 116 -1.79 -3.31 -6.57
CA ASN A 116 -1.76 -3.24 -8.03
C ASN A 116 -0.74 -2.16 -8.45
N LEU A 117 0.50 -2.56 -8.55
CA LEU A 117 1.62 -1.69 -8.85
C LEU A 117 1.95 -1.64 -10.36
N SER A 118 1.15 -2.26 -11.21
CA SER A 118 1.40 -2.46 -12.65
C SER A 118 1.66 -1.17 -13.44
N GLY A 119 1.17 -0.03 -12.96
CA GLY A 119 1.38 1.28 -13.59
C GLY A 119 2.48 2.13 -12.95
N LEU A 120 3.24 1.59 -12.00
CA LEU A 120 4.27 2.31 -11.23
C LEU A 120 5.68 1.84 -11.60
N GLN A 121 6.67 2.64 -11.25
CA GLN A 121 8.04 2.17 -11.13
C GLN A 121 8.28 1.79 -9.66
N VAL A 122 8.56 0.53 -9.39
CA VAL A 122 8.81 0.01 -8.03
C VAL A 122 10.31 -0.19 -7.84
N ASN A 123 10.86 0.39 -6.78
CA ASN A 123 12.27 0.27 -6.41
C ASN A 123 12.48 -0.73 -5.26
N SER A 124 11.49 -0.85 -4.37
CA SER A 124 11.45 -1.87 -3.33
C SER A 124 10.04 -2.04 -2.78
N LEU A 125 9.76 -3.21 -2.22
CA LEU A 125 8.50 -3.50 -1.54
C LEU A 125 8.78 -4.24 -0.23
N VAL A 126 8.25 -3.72 0.88
CA VAL A 126 8.31 -4.37 2.19
C VAL A 126 6.90 -4.54 2.74
N ILE A 127 6.51 -5.75 3.09
CA ILE A 127 5.23 -6.05 3.69
C ILE A 127 5.48 -6.69 5.06
N ALA A 128 5.43 -5.85 6.10
CA ALA A 128 5.63 -6.26 7.49
C ALA A 128 4.28 -6.56 8.19
N GLY A 129 3.20 -5.93 7.73
CA GLY A 129 1.84 -6.20 8.23
C GLY A 129 1.31 -7.55 7.75
N GLY A 130 0.60 -8.27 8.64
CA GLY A 130 -0.08 -9.51 8.26
C GLY A 130 -1.34 -9.27 7.43
N ALA A 131 -1.74 -10.27 6.60
CA ALA A 131 -2.99 -10.24 5.86
C ALA A 131 -3.66 -11.64 5.83
N TYR A 132 -4.99 -11.69 5.74
CA TYR A 132 -5.63 -12.97 5.43
C TYR A 132 -5.39 -13.35 3.97
N ALA A 133 -5.59 -12.42 3.06
CA ALA A 133 -5.30 -12.58 1.63
C ALA A 133 -4.52 -11.38 1.10
N MET A 134 -3.50 -11.68 0.29
CA MET A 134 -2.61 -10.70 -0.31
C MET A 134 -2.48 -10.97 -1.80
N VAL A 135 -2.64 -9.91 -2.60
CA VAL A 135 -2.39 -9.93 -4.05
C VAL A 135 -1.42 -8.80 -4.38
N VAL A 136 -0.35 -9.12 -5.09
CA VAL A 136 0.69 -8.17 -5.47
C VAL A 136 0.94 -8.28 -6.96
N ASP A 137 0.49 -7.30 -7.74
CA ASP A 137 0.75 -7.16 -9.16
C ASP A 137 1.99 -6.30 -9.36
N LEU A 138 3.06 -6.91 -9.80
CA LEU A 138 4.37 -6.28 -9.98
C LEU A 138 4.56 -5.81 -11.42
N PRO A 139 4.99 -4.56 -11.65
CA PRO A 139 5.24 -4.00 -12.98
C PRO A 139 6.44 -4.68 -13.67
N PRO A 140 6.72 -4.36 -14.94
CA PRO A 140 7.99 -4.75 -15.56
C PRO A 140 9.18 -4.20 -14.77
N ALA A 141 10.07 -5.10 -14.33
CA ALA A 141 11.25 -4.73 -13.57
C ALA A 141 12.33 -4.15 -14.52
N ARG A 142 12.91 -3.00 -14.15
CA ARG A 142 14.01 -2.35 -14.91
C ARG A 142 15.39 -2.63 -14.31
N ALA A 143 15.41 -3.14 -13.09
CA ALA A 143 16.59 -3.54 -12.34
C ALA A 143 16.18 -4.66 -11.38
N GLU A 144 17.11 -5.15 -10.58
CA GLU A 144 16.77 -6.03 -9.47
C GLU A 144 15.97 -5.27 -8.40
N VAL A 145 14.77 -5.77 -8.07
CA VAL A 145 13.84 -5.15 -7.10
C VAL A 145 13.67 -6.09 -5.92
N PRO A 146 14.10 -5.69 -4.72
CA PRO A 146 13.85 -6.48 -3.51
C PRO A 146 12.38 -6.38 -3.09
N VAL A 147 11.79 -7.55 -2.79
CA VAL A 147 10.46 -7.71 -2.20
C VAL A 147 10.60 -8.53 -0.94
N GLU A 148 10.32 -7.93 0.20
CA GLU A 148 10.44 -8.58 1.50
C GLU A 148 9.07 -8.71 2.16
N VAL A 149 8.69 -9.92 2.58
CA VAL A 149 7.46 -10.20 3.30
C VAL A 149 7.80 -10.85 4.63
N THR A 150 7.63 -10.07 5.68
CA THR A 150 7.83 -10.49 7.07
C THR A 150 6.51 -10.69 7.81
N GLY A 151 5.41 -10.09 7.31
CA GLY A 151 4.05 -10.31 7.79
C GLY A 151 3.47 -11.65 7.30
N GLY A 152 2.79 -12.39 8.19
CA GLY A 152 2.15 -13.65 7.84
C GLY A 152 0.91 -13.45 6.96
N ALA A 153 0.59 -14.47 6.11
CA ALA A 153 -0.69 -14.48 5.40
C ALA A 153 -1.21 -15.92 5.22
N ASN A 154 -2.53 -16.06 5.11
CA ASN A 154 -3.09 -17.34 4.71
C ASN A 154 -2.80 -17.63 3.23
N ARG A 155 -3.01 -16.63 2.37
CA ARG A 155 -2.73 -16.74 0.94
C ARG A 155 -2.00 -15.50 0.43
N MET A 156 -0.92 -15.71 -0.32
CA MET A 156 -0.18 -14.67 -1.04
C MET A 156 -0.19 -15.01 -2.53
N THR A 157 -0.50 -14.04 -3.38
CA THR A 157 -0.42 -14.18 -4.84
C THR A 157 0.48 -13.08 -5.37
N PHE A 158 1.52 -13.45 -6.08
CA PHE A 158 2.39 -12.53 -6.82
C PHE A 158 2.15 -12.72 -8.31
N VAL A 159 1.75 -11.66 -8.99
CA VAL A 159 1.58 -11.61 -10.43
C VAL A 159 2.75 -10.82 -11.01
N ILE A 160 3.58 -11.48 -11.81
CA ILE A 160 4.78 -10.91 -12.39
C ILE A 160 4.47 -10.47 -13.81
N ALA A 161 4.77 -9.21 -14.13
CA ALA A 161 4.53 -8.69 -15.48
C ALA A 161 5.34 -9.47 -16.52
N ARG A 162 4.73 -9.66 -17.70
CA ARG A 162 5.38 -10.32 -18.85
C ARG A 162 6.73 -9.68 -19.15
N GLY A 163 7.71 -10.50 -19.48
CA GLY A 163 9.09 -10.08 -19.77
C GLY A 163 9.94 -9.81 -18.52
N SER A 164 9.38 -9.99 -17.32
CA SER A 164 10.13 -9.97 -16.07
C SER A 164 10.28 -11.37 -15.50
N SER A 165 11.27 -11.55 -14.63
CA SER A 165 11.44 -12.75 -13.82
C SER A 165 11.27 -12.44 -12.34
N ALA A 166 10.95 -13.45 -11.55
CA ALA A 166 11.00 -13.36 -10.11
C ALA A 166 11.60 -14.62 -9.51
N THR A 167 12.42 -14.43 -8.50
CA THR A 167 12.94 -15.49 -7.66
C THR A 167 12.30 -15.38 -6.29
N LEU A 168 11.56 -16.41 -5.88
CA LEU A 168 11.03 -16.55 -4.53
C LEU A 168 11.98 -17.38 -3.67
N VAL A 169 12.37 -16.84 -2.54
CA VAL A 169 13.04 -17.57 -1.45
C VAL A 169 12.05 -17.77 -0.31
N ALA A 170 11.64 -19.00 -0.11
CA ALA A 170 10.63 -19.37 0.88
C ALA A 170 11.27 -19.60 2.26
N GLY A 171 10.75 -18.91 3.28
CA GLY A 171 11.12 -19.11 4.68
C GLY A 171 10.57 -20.42 5.27
N PRO A 172 10.95 -20.74 6.53
CA PRO A 172 10.60 -22.03 7.16
C PRO A 172 9.10 -22.19 7.43
N GLY A 173 8.34 -21.12 7.54
CA GLY A 173 6.90 -21.13 7.85
C GLY A 173 5.98 -21.23 6.63
N LEU A 174 6.53 -21.35 5.40
CA LEU A 174 5.73 -21.49 4.20
C LEU A 174 5.34 -22.95 3.96
N SER A 175 4.03 -23.21 3.81
CA SER A 175 3.52 -24.58 3.67
C SER A 175 3.49 -25.06 2.22
N ARG A 176 3.13 -24.19 1.26
CA ARG A 176 2.97 -24.56 -0.15
C ARG A 176 3.30 -23.41 -1.09
N VAL A 177 3.96 -23.72 -2.21
CA VAL A 177 4.15 -22.81 -3.35
C VAL A 177 3.51 -23.43 -4.58
N GLU A 178 2.73 -22.64 -5.31
CA GLU A 178 2.14 -22.97 -6.59
C GLU A 178 2.64 -22.02 -7.69
N GLY A 179 2.81 -22.51 -8.88
CA GLY A 179 3.43 -21.79 -9.99
C GLY A 179 4.94 -21.64 -9.78
N GLY A 180 5.67 -21.35 -10.80
CA GLY A 180 7.13 -21.30 -10.76
C GLY A 180 7.80 -22.65 -10.76
N SER A 181 9.02 -22.68 -11.26
CA SER A 181 9.89 -23.86 -11.31
C SER A 181 10.76 -23.92 -10.06
N PRO A 182 10.81 -25.05 -9.34
CA PRO A 182 11.66 -25.18 -8.17
C PRO A 182 13.14 -25.20 -8.57
N GLU A 183 13.93 -24.38 -7.89
CA GLU A 183 15.40 -24.38 -7.97
C GLU A 183 16.00 -24.71 -6.60
N GLY A 184 16.05 -25.99 -6.24
CA GLY A 184 16.46 -26.44 -4.91
C GLY A 184 15.32 -26.47 -3.89
N SER A 185 15.66 -26.57 -2.61
CA SER A 185 14.68 -26.90 -1.56
C SER A 185 13.67 -25.80 -1.22
N ARG A 186 14.01 -24.54 -1.47
CA ARG A 186 13.16 -23.39 -1.06
C ARG A 186 13.22 -22.20 -2.01
N ARG A 187 13.71 -22.42 -3.22
CA ARG A 187 13.81 -21.40 -4.24
C ARG A 187 12.92 -21.76 -5.42
N TYR A 188 12.18 -20.79 -5.90
CA TYR A 188 11.25 -20.94 -7.02
C TYR A 188 11.44 -19.77 -7.97
N VAL A 189 11.44 -20.05 -9.27
CA VAL A 189 11.59 -19.05 -10.32
C VAL A 189 10.35 -19.03 -11.20
N VAL A 190 9.88 -17.84 -11.53
CA VAL A 190 8.75 -17.62 -12.44
C VAL A 190 9.09 -16.50 -13.42
N GLY A 191 8.53 -16.59 -14.63
CA GLY A 191 8.76 -15.62 -15.69
C GLY A 191 9.99 -15.96 -16.53
N SER A 192 10.18 -15.20 -17.61
CA SER A 192 11.20 -15.45 -18.63
C SER A 192 12.15 -14.28 -18.85
N GLY A 193 12.10 -13.26 -17.99
CA GLY A 193 12.98 -12.10 -18.08
C GLY A 193 14.44 -12.42 -17.69
N PRO A 194 15.39 -11.54 -18.04
CA PRO A 194 16.77 -11.67 -17.60
C PRO A 194 16.89 -11.71 -16.09
N ALA A 195 17.75 -12.56 -15.55
CA ALA A 195 17.97 -12.68 -14.10
C ALA A 195 18.46 -11.36 -13.45
N ALA A 196 19.15 -10.52 -14.23
CA ALA A 196 19.66 -9.23 -13.76
C ALA A 196 18.59 -8.15 -13.62
N THR A 197 17.40 -8.38 -14.18
CA THR A 197 16.27 -7.46 -14.09
C THR A 197 15.02 -8.25 -13.66
N GLY A 198 14.77 -8.29 -12.36
CA GLY A 198 13.67 -9.10 -11.84
C GLY A 198 13.40 -8.82 -10.37
N TYR A 199 12.51 -9.61 -9.81
CA TYR A 199 12.11 -9.48 -8.42
C TYR A 199 12.81 -10.53 -7.56
N GLN A 200 13.42 -10.08 -6.46
CA GLN A 200 13.94 -10.97 -5.41
C GLN A 200 12.93 -10.99 -4.27
N ILE A 201 12.04 -11.98 -4.31
CA ILE A 201 10.95 -12.11 -3.32
C ILE A 201 11.45 -12.99 -2.19
N ARG A 202 11.49 -12.46 -0.98
CA ARG A 202 11.82 -13.20 0.24
C ARG A 202 10.60 -13.21 1.16
N VAL A 203 10.09 -14.39 1.46
CA VAL A 203 9.02 -14.60 2.44
C VAL A 203 9.60 -15.27 3.67
N THR A 204 9.73 -14.52 4.77
CA THR A 204 10.32 -15.02 6.02
C THR A 204 9.28 -15.42 7.06
N SER A 205 8.02 -15.00 6.86
CA SER A 205 6.88 -15.33 7.71
C SER A 205 6.18 -16.62 7.28
N GLY A 206 5.25 -17.08 8.13
CA GLY A 206 4.36 -18.18 7.79
C GLY A 206 3.33 -17.78 6.72
N ALA A 207 3.17 -18.65 5.71
CA ALA A 207 2.06 -18.58 4.78
C ALA A 207 1.55 -20.00 4.47
N ALA A 208 0.22 -20.15 4.38
CA ALA A 208 -0.35 -21.44 4.00
C ALA A 208 -0.12 -21.72 2.51
N LEU A 209 -0.25 -20.68 1.67
CA LEU A 209 -0.10 -20.80 0.22
C LEU A 209 0.54 -19.55 -0.37
N VAL A 210 1.56 -19.72 -1.20
CA VAL A 210 2.09 -18.69 -2.11
C VAL A 210 1.86 -19.13 -3.54
N VAL A 211 1.22 -18.28 -4.33
CA VAL A 211 0.98 -18.48 -5.77
C VAL A 211 1.88 -17.52 -6.55
N LEU A 212 2.64 -18.04 -7.49
CA LEU A 212 3.42 -17.27 -8.44
C LEU A 212 2.80 -17.42 -9.82
N SER A 213 2.50 -16.31 -10.48
CA SER A 213 1.98 -16.30 -11.85
C SER A 213 2.66 -15.24 -12.69
N SER A 214 2.66 -15.43 -14.01
CA SER A 214 3.07 -14.42 -14.99
C SER A 214 1.85 -13.96 -15.79
N SER A 215 1.70 -12.66 -15.97
CA SER A 215 0.63 -12.06 -16.79
C SER A 215 1.03 -12.00 -18.25
#